data_d7572d416937be1f7ffd69492bd84829
#
_entry.id   d7572d416937be1f7ffd69492bd84829
#
_cell.length_a   1.000
_cell.length_b   1.000
_cell.length_c   1.000
_cell.angle_alpha   90.00
_cell.angle_beta   90.00
_cell.angle_gamma   90.00
#
_symmetry.space_group_name_H-M   'P 1'
#
loop_
_entity.id
_entity.type
_entity.pdbx_description
1 polymer ?
#
loop_
_entity_poly.entity_id
_entity_poly.type
_entity_poly.pdbx_seq_one_letter_code
_entity_poly.pdbx_strand_id
1 'polypeptide(L)'
;MADQPGFDLCVALSVVNAAGTSVLQLVTGVARFTGSSCLEQRLRDVQLQPLSTHLQPGERLRLSIAAAAWPQIAVNPGSGERCWGGPSALHRIITVSMAMADARLEMFPLLVPRAQASIRPESRAN
;
A
#
# COMPACT_ATOMS: atom_id res chain seq x y z
N MET A 1 -10.36 -13.36 0.03
CA MET A 1 -11.76 -13.38 -0.45
C MET A 1 -12.62 -12.54 0.47
N ALA A 2 -13.76 -12.09 0.00
CA ALA A 2 -14.76 -11.42 0.83
C ALA A 2 -16.10 -12.15 0.71
N ASP A 3 -17.02 -11.87 1.64
CA ASP A 3 -18.40 -12.38 1.62
C ASP A 3 -19.36 -11.50 0.77
N GLN A 4 -18.87 -10.39 0.26
CA GLN A 4 -19.59 -9.43 -0.57
C GLN A 4 -18.86 -9.19 -1.90
N PRO A 5 -19.58 -8.79 -2.97
CA PRO A 5 -18.98 -8.55 -4.28
C PRO A 5 -18.16 -7.26 -4.39
N GLY A 6 -17.86 -6.61 -3.29
CA GLY A 6 -17.00 -5.42 -3.23
C GLY A 6 -16.31 -5.30 -1.90
N PHE A 7 -15.00 -4.99 -1.91
CA PHE A 7 -14.22 -4.68 -0.71
C PHE A 7 -12.97 -3.86 -1.06
N ASP A 8 -12.38 -3.24 -0.04
CA ASP A 8 -11.15 -2.50 -0.17
C ASP A 8 -10.03 -3.18 0.62
N LEU A 9 -8.80 -3.04 0.16
CA LEU A 9 -7.59 -3.28 0.95
C LEU A 9 -6.80 -1.98 1.02
N CYS A 10 -6.55 -1.54 2.25
CA CYS A 10 -5.71 -0.41 2.57
C CYS A 10 -4.46 -0.95 3.25
N VAL A 11 -3.31 -0.66 2.69
CA VAL A 11 -2.02 -1.17 3.18
C VAL A 11 -1.17 0.01 3.61
N ALA A 12 -0.55 -0.08 4.78
CA ALA A 12 0.43 0.88 5.27
C ALA A 12 1.75 0.17 5.56
N LEU A 13 2.83 0.70 4.99
CA LEU A 13 4.20 0.29 5.32
C LEU A 13 4.76 1.29 6.34
N SER A 14 5.29 0.77 7.42
CA SER A 14 5.83 1.56 8.53
C SER A 14 7.19 1.03 8.96
N VAL A 15 7.99 1.89 9.59
CA VAL A 15 9.20 1.49 10.33
C VAL A 15 8.87 1.43 11.81
N VAL A 16 9.27 0.35 12.45
CA VAL A 16 9.27 0.19 13.91
C VAL A 16 10.72 0.37 14.38
N ASN A 17 10.95 1.27 15.32
CA ASN A 17 12.29 1.51 15.87
C ASN A 17 12.87 0.25 16.54
N ALA A 18 14.17 0.23 16.79
CA ALA A 18 14.87 -0.92 17.38
C ALA A 18 14.28 -1.36 18.73
N ALA A 19 13.81 -0.41 19.54
CA ALA A 19 13.19 -0.68 20.83
C ALA A 19 11.74 -1.17 20.75
N GLY A 20 11.09 -1.08 19.58
CA GLY A 20 9.69 -1.46 19.39
C GLY A 20 8.68 -0.46 19.99
N THR A 21 9.14 0.71 20.43
CA THR A 21 8.32 1.71 21.16
C THR A 21 7.74 2.80 20.27
N SER A 22 8.22 2.94 19.04
CA SER A 22 7.79 3.97 18.09
C SER A 22 7.57 3.37 16.72
N VAL A 23 6.55 3.87 16.04
CA VAL A 23 6.18 3.45 14.67
C VAL A 23 6.00 4.70 13.82
N LEU A 24 6.74 4.76 12.73
CA LEU A 24 6.63 5.80 11.71
C LEU A 24 6.02 5.21 10.45
N GLN A 25 4.85 5.71 10.04
CA GLN A 25 4.27 5.33 8.76
C GLN A 25 5.05 5.99 7.62
N LEU A 26 5.48 5.20 6.66
CA LEU A 26 6.26 5.64 5.51
C LEU A 26 5.37 5.92 4.30
N VAL A 27 4.54 4.94 3.95
CA VAL A 27 3.76 4.99 2.71
C VAL A 27 2.50 4.14 2.84
N THR A 28 1.49 4.47 2.05
CA THR A 28 0.24 3.72 1.97
C THR A 28 -0.08 3.33 0.53
N GLY A 29 -0.94 2.35 0.38
CA GLY A 29 -1.57 1.96 -0.87
C GLY A 29 -3.00 1.53 -0.64
N VAL A 30 -3.85 1.72 -1.62
CA VAL A 30 -5.25 1.32 -1.58
C VAL A 30 -5.62 0.61 -2.87
N ALA A 31 -6.32 -0.51 -2.74
CA ALA A 31 -6.92 -1.19 -3.88
C ALA A 31 -8.39 -1.47 -3.59
N ARG A 32 -9.26 -1.08 -4.52
CA ARG A 32 -10.69 -1.36 -4.49
C ARG A 32 -11.02 -2.50 -5.44
N PHE A 33 -11.67 -3.52 -4.93
CA PHE A 33 -12.10 -4.70 -5.70
C PHE A 33 -13.61 -4.72 -5.81
N THR A 34 -14.10 -5.06 -7.00
CA THR A 34 -15.53 -5.12 -7.31
C THR A 34 -15.84 -6.34 -8.19
N GLY A 35 -17.08 -6.81 -8.13
CA GLY A 35 -17.57 -7.92 -8.94
C GLY A 35 -17.45 -9.29 -8.27
N SER A 36 -17.90 -10.32 -8.96
CA SER A 36 -17.99 -11.70 -8.44
C SER A 36 -16.64 -12.29 -8.02
N SER A 37 -15.55 -11.85 -8.62
CA SER A 37 -14.20 -12.31 -8.26
C SER A 37 -13.81 -11.97 -6.81
N CYS A 38 -14.54 -11.06 -6.14
CA CYS A 38 -14.32 -10.76 -4.73
C CYS A 38 -14.66 -11.94 -3.81
N LEU A 39 -15.60 -12.78 -4.24
CA LEU A 39 -16.07 -13.97 -3.50
C LEU A 39 -15.10 -15.15 -3.61
N GLU A 40 -14.08 -15.04 -4.46
CA GLU A 40 -13.09 -16.08 -4.69
C GLU A 40 -11.80 -15.80 -3.95
N GLN A 41 -11.15 -16.86 -3.48
CA GLN A 41 -9.79 -16.75 -2.96
C GLN A 41 -8.81 -16.58 -4.13
N ARG A 42 -8.21 -15.38 -4.20
CA ARG A 42 -7.27 -15.01 -5.27
C ARG A 42 -6.15 -14.15 -4.70
N LEU A 43 -5.01 -14.19 -5.35
CA LEU A 43 -3.95 -13.21 -5.10
C LEU A 43 -4.47 -11.81 -5.42
N ARG A 44 -4.15 -10.85 -4.56
CA ARG A 44 -4.54 -9.44 -4.70
C ARG A 44 -3.31 -8.56 -4.60
N ASP A 45 -3.11 -7.74 -5.60
CA ASP A 45 -2.02 -6.79 -5.62
C ASP A 45 -2.49 -5.43 -5.11
N VAL A 46 -1.74 -4.86 -4.19
CA VAL A 46 -1.93 -3.49 -3.70
C VAL A 46 -0.64 -2.72 -3.96
N GLN A 47 -0.71 -1.78 -4.86
CA GLN A 47 0.44 -0.94 -5.19
C GLN A 47 0.66 0.10 -4.10
N LEU A 48 1.86 0.16 -3.55
CA LEU A 48 2.33 1.23 -2.67
C LEU A 48 2.93 2.37 -3.50
N GLN A 49 2.88 3.58 -2.96
CA GLN A 49 3.56 4.70 -3.59
C GLN A 49 5.08 4.51 -3.54
N PRO A 50 5.83 5.11 -4.48
CA PRO A 50 7.29 5.09 -4.44
C PRO A 50 7.81 5.66 -3.12
N LEU A 51 8.83 5.02 -2.58
CA LEU A 51 9.42 5.35 -1.30
C LEU A 51 10.94 5.32 -1.39
N SER A 52 11.59 6.31 -0.79
CA SER A 52 13.02 6.29 -0.51
C SER A 52 13.23 6.43 0.99
N THR A 53 13.82 5.43 1.60
CA THR A 53 14.07 5.42 3.04
C THR A 53 15.35 4.68 3.36
N HIS A 54 15.92 4.96 4.52
CA HIS A 54 17.06 4.26 5.07
C HIS A 54 16.69 3.67 6.43
N LEU A 55 16.86 2.36 6.59
CA LEU A 55 16.63 1.70 7.85
C LEU A 55 17.90 1.71 8.69
N GLN A 56 17.77 2.10 9.95
CA GLN A 56 18.86 2.03 10.93
C GLN A 56 19.01 0.59 11.44
N PRO A 57 20.19 0.21 11.94
CA PRO A 57 20.38 -1.09 12.57
C PRO A 57 19.33 -1.37 13.66
N GLY A 58 18.67 -2.52 13.60
CA GLY A 58 17.63 -2.92 14.54
C GLY A 58 16.21 -2.44 14.22
N GLU A 59 16.03 -1.51 13.28
CA GLU A 59 14.71 -1.14 12.80
C GLU A 59 14.08 -2.24 11.93
N ARG A 60 12.76 -2.30 11.93
CA ARG A 60 12.00 -3.33 11.21
C ARG A 60 10.87 -2.71 10.41
N LEU A 61 10.65 -3.22 9.20
CA LEU A 61 9.44 -2.89 8.43
C LEU A 61 8.24 -3.62 9.01
N ARG A 62 7.12 -2.89 9.09
CA ARG A 62 5.81 -3.43 9.46
C ARG A 62 4.80 -3.13 8.37
N LEU A 63 4.15 -4.16 7.87
CA LEU A 63 3.02 -4.06 6.96
C LEU A 63 1.73 -4.16 7.77
N SER A 64 0.86 -3.18 7.63
CA SER A 64 -0.47 -3.16 8.22
C SER A 64 -1.51 -3.22 7.12
N ILE A 65 -2.54 -4.04 7.28
CA ILE A 65 -3.62 -4.22 6.30
C ILE A 65 -4.94 -3.90 7.00
N ALA A 66 -5.78 -3.10 6.33
CA ALA A 66 -7.12 -2.74 6.79
C ALA A 66 -8.12 -2.85 5.62
N ALA A 67 -9.39 -3.04 5.94
CA ALA A 67 -10.47 -3.10 4.96
C ALA A 67 -11.15 -1.73 4.73
N ALA A 68 -10.71 -0.68 5.41
CA ALA A 68 -11.22 0.68 5.27
C ALA A 68 -10.15 1.69 5.70
N ALA A 69 -10.22 2.92 5.17
CA ALA A 69 -9.35 4.04 5.54
C ALA A 69 -10.12 5.37 5.48
N TRP A 70 -11.25 5.44 6.17
CA TRP A 70 -12.01 6.69 6.31
C TRP A 70 -11.23 7.69 7.18
N PRO A 71 -11.18 9.00 6.85
CA PRO A 71 -11.82 9.67 5.70
C PRO A 71 -10.96 9.72 4.44
N GLN A 72 -9.82 9.05 4.41
CA GLN A 72 -8.88 9.08 3.29
C GLN A 72 -9.49 8.53 2.00
N ILE A 73 -10.35 7.50 2.12
CA ILE A 73 -11.16 6.97 1.03
C ILE A 73 -12.61 6.82 1.45
N ALA A 74 -13.53 6.95 0.48
CA ALA A 74 -14.95 6.67 0.71
C ALA A 74 -15.17 5.20 1.05
N VAL A 75 -16.07 4.94 2.00
CA VAL A 75 -16.41 3.57 2.42
C VAL A 75 -16.96 2.78 1.24
N ASN A 76 -16.47 1.54 1.05
CA ASN A 76 -17.02 0.61 0.08
C ASN A 76 -18.35 0.05 0.62
N PRO A 77 -19.50 0.15 -0.08
CA PRO A 77 -20.77 -0.37 0.40
C PRO A 77 -20.90 -1.89 0.28
N GLY A 78 -19.99 -2.58 -0.39
CA GLY A 78 -20.07 -4.01 -0.59
C GLY A 78 -21.05 -4.46 -1.69
N SER A 79 -21.68 -3.54 -2.40
CA SER A 79 -22.65 -3.87 -3.46
C SER A 79 -22.04 -4.47 -4.71
N GLY A 80 -20.72 -4.34 -4.89
CA GLY A 80 -20.01 -4.75 -6.11
C GLY A 80 -20.10 -3.74 -7.25
N GLU A 81 -20.88 -2.69 -7.08
CA GLU A 81 -20.99 -1.59 -8.02
C GLU A 81 -19.96 -0.51 -7.71
N ARG A 82 -19.66 0.33 -8.70
CA ARG A 82 -18.83 1.52 -8.46
C ARG A 82 -19.59 2.48 -7.56
N CYS A 83 -19.10 2.61 -6.34
CA CYS A 83 -19.70 3.53 -5.40
C CYS A 83 -19.30 4.96 -5.65
N TRP A 84 -20.26 5.74 -5.96
CA TRP A 84 -20.25 7.16 -5.71
C TRP A 84 -20.97 7.39 -4.37
N GLY A 85 -20.29 7.15 -3.26
CA GLY A 85 -20.72 7.22 -1.87
C GLY A 85 -21.83 8.21 -1.49
N GLY A 86 -23.00 8.07 -2.08
CA GLY A 86 -24.16 8.82 -1.63
C GLY A 86 -24.68 8.25 -0.31
N PRO A 87 -25.27 9.08 0.57
CA PRO A 87 -25.80 8.64 1.87
C PRO A 87 -26.95 7.63 1.76
N SER A 88 -27.51 7.45 0.55
CA SER A 88 -28.59 6.49 0.24
C SER A 88 -28.10 5.11 -0.21
N ALA A 89 -26.80 4.90 -0.34
CA ALA A 89 -26.27 3.60 -0.73
C ALA A 89 -26.56 2.55 0.35
N LEU A 90 -27.12 1.41 -0.03
CA LEU A 90 -27.29 0.28 0.89
C LEU A 90 -25.92 -0.30 1.23
N HIS A 91 -25.42 0.04 2.41
CA HIS A 91 -24.17 -0.51 2.93
C HIS A 91 -24.39 -1.90 3.51
N ARG A 92 -23.45 -2.79 3.21
CA ARG A 92 -23.39 -4.15 3.75
C ARG A 92 -22.18 -4.27 4.66
N ILE A 93 -22.29 -5.10 5.67
CA ILE A 93 -21.12 -5.52 6.44
C ILE A 93 -20.29 -6.43 5.53
N ILE A 94 -19.00 -6.13 5.39
CA ILE A 94 -18.08 -6.89 4.54
C ILE A 94 -17.09 -7.61 5.44
N THR A 95 -17.06 -8.93 5.33
CA THR A 95 -16.06 -9.77 6.00
C THR A 95 -14.98 -10.15 4.99
N VAL A 96 -13.74 -9.74 5.24
CA VAL A 96 -12.60 -10.08 4.40
C VAL A 96 -11.77 -11.15 5.07
N SER A 97 -11.65 -12.31 4.41
CA SER A 97 -10.79 -13.41 4.84
C SER A 97 -9.48 -13.39 4.04
N MET A 98 -8.35 -13.41 4.73
CA MET A 98 -7.02 -13.36 4.13
C MET A 98 -6.23 -14.62 4.45
N ALA A 99 -5.74 -15.31 3.41
CA ALA A 99 -4.72 -16.35 3.54
C ALA A 99 -3.34 -15.68 3.38
N MET A 100 -2.51 -15.73 4.41
CA MET A 100 -1.23 -15.02 4.46
C MET A 100 -0.03 -15.87 4.04
N ALA A 101 -0.23 -17.16 3.75
CA ALA A 101 0.86 -18.08 3.42
C ALA A 101 1.69 -17.62 2.21
N ASP A 102 1.03 -17.02 1.20
CA ASP A 102 1.66 -16.54 -0.02
C ASP A 102 1.83 -15.01 -0.05
N ALA A 103 1.61 -14.35 1.09
CA ALA A 103 1.74 -12.90 1.18
C ALA A 103 3.22 -12.49 1.06
N ARG A 104 3.50 -11.52 0.16
CA ARG A 104 4.84 -11.02 -0.07
C ARG A 104 4.83 -9.52 -0.33
N LEU A 105 5.93 -8.87 0.01
CA LEU A 105 6.22 -7.50 -0.38
C LEU A 105 7.29 -7.53 -1.46
N GLU A 106 6.94 -7.08 -2.66
CA GLU A 106 7.88 -6.95 -3.77
C GLU A 106 8.42 -5.53 -3.81
N MET A 107 9.74 -5.39 -3.88
CA MET A 107 10.42 -4.10 -3.97
C MET A 107 11.19 -4.04 -5.28
N PHE A 108 10.91 -3.01 -6.07
CA PHE A 108 11.60 -2.75 -7.33
C PHE A 108 12.54 -1.56 -7.12
N PRO A 109 13.87 -1.73 -7.25
CA PRO A 109 14.78 -0.60 -7.13
C PRO A 109 14.51 0.40 -8.26
N LEU A 110 14.34 1.68 -7.93
CA LEU A 110 14.41 2.74 -8.91
C LEU A 110 15.86 2.84 -9.39
N LEU A 111 16.11 2.39 -10.62
CA LEU A 111 17.37 2.65 -11.29
C LEU A 111 17.40 4.14 -11.63
N VAL A 112 17.92 4.96 -10.73
CA VAL A 112 18.28 6.33 -11.05
C VAL A 112 19.49 6.26 -11.94
N PRO A 113 19.45 6.74 -13.21
CA PRO A 113 20.64 6.82 -14.03
C PRO A 113 21.67 7.67 -13.27
N ARG A 114 22.82 7.10 -13.01
CA ARG A 114 23.93 7.83 -12.39
C ARG A 114 24.29 8.94 -13.36
N ALA A 115 23.90 10.19 -13.07
CA ALA A 115 24.37 11.33 -13.81
C ALA A 115 25.89 11.32 -13.72
N GLN A 116 26.54 11.12 -14.85
CA GLN A 116 27.99 11.22 -14.93
C GLN A 116 28.34 12.67 -14.61
N ALA A 117 28.75 12.92 -13.39
CA ALA A 117 29.36 14.17 -13.00
C ALA A 117 30.75 14.23 -13.66
N SER A 118 30.79 14.60 -14.93
CA SER A 118 32.04 15.01 -15.54
C SER A 118 32.33 16.45 -15.11
N ILE A 119 32.91 16.60 -13.94
CA ILE A 119 33.58 17.83 -13.57
C ILE A 119 34.88 17.84 -14.37
N ARG A 120 34.92 18.54 -15.46
CA ARG A 120 36.19 18.93 -16.09
C ARG A 120 36.83 20.00 -15.18
N PRO A 121 38.05 19.80 -14.70
CA PRO A 121 38.78 20.90 -14.08
C PRO A 121 39.13 21.90 -15.19
N GLU A 122 38.62 23.13 -15.07
CA GLU A 122 39.13 24.23 -15.89
C GLU A 122 40.60 24.46 -15.55
N SER A 123 41.44 24.16 -16.51
CA SER A 123 42.85 24.53 -16.52
C SER A 123 42.91 26.07 -16.61
N ARG A 124 43.20 26.75 -15.51
CA ARG A 124 43.70 28.13 -15.56
C ARG A 124 45.07 28.09 -16.16
N ALA A 125 45.18 28.52 -17.42
CA ALA A 125 46.47 28.94 -17.97
C ALA A 125 46.73 30.40 -17.60
N ASN A 126 47.94 30.61 -17.19
CA ASN A 126 48.58 31.88 -16.89
C ASN A 126 48.72 32.76 -18.13
#